data_71e041a961d37a185e37dbee40799d56
#
_entry.id   71e041a961d37a185e37dbee40799d56
#
_cell.length_a   1.000
_cell.length_b   1.000
_cell.length_c   1.000
_cell.angle_alpha   90.00
_cell.angle_beta   90.00
_cell.angle_gamma   90.00
#
_symmetry.space_group_name_H-M   'P 1'
#
loop_
_entity.id
_entity.type
_entity.pdbx_description
1 polymer ?
#
loop_
_entity_poly.entity_id
_entity_poly.type
_entity_poly.pdbx_seq_one_letter_code
_entity_poly.pdbx_strand_id
1 'polypeptide(L)'
;MQFSKWTMGVGMLLGTLLPVSVEAQVVKNEKLLSFEDRQIPVFISGTESRLEISDEHYKDGLHSLSWTFNPGAVLSIKKDLKFEKKDPTGKDTYLSAFIVWVYNEQAQDKKIEFEFLKDGKKCTSFPFGINFTGWRAAWVCYERDMEGTPEEGMNEIRIIAPDSEGKLYLDHIIPASKVDARQQTADVQVPFVNKGTTNHWLVIYEHSLWEPDIALTPVSDVQKQEMRMIEKRFRDMLYTPGKLSDKEMAAIRKQYDFYKITYRNGKVSGLPIFMVRQSEAYERMIPDWDKDMFTKLGMEMDEYFKLMKRIAVAYNNATDVAIQNELKQKFLAMYDHITDQGVAYGSCWGNIHHYGYSMRGLYVAYFLMKEVLNEAGKLNEAERTLRWYAITNEVYPKPTVNGIDIDSFNTQTQGRMASILIMEDTPEKLQYLRSFSRWLDYGCRPAQGLSGSFKKDGACFHHRNNYPAYAVGGLDGATNMIYLLSGTEFKVSELAHSTVKNVLLTMRFYCNLKQWSLSMSGRHPNGKGELIPIQYATMAIAGTPDGKQKYDADMAAAYLRLTAYSNTSDKDAPDYLPKASTRQELKMKELLEA
;
A
#
# COMPACT_ATOMS: atom_id res chain seq x y z
N MET A 1 -2.83 -48.02 -17.70
CA MET A 1 -4.04 -47.43 -17.11
C MET A 1 -4.38 -46.17 -17.91
N GLN A 2 -5.51 -46.25 -18.62
CA GLN A 2 -5.97 -45.24 -19.57
C GLN A 2 -6.58 -44.04 -18.82
N PHE A 3 -6.17 -42.83 -19.16
CA PHE A 3 -6.90 -41.62 -18.80
C PHE A 3 -7.78 -41.19 -19.98
N SER A 4 -9.07 -41.14 -19.73
CA SER A 4 -10.08 -40.76 -20.71
C SER A 4 -10.14 -39.26 -20.88
N LYS A 5 -10.14 -38.81 -22.12
CA LYS A 5 -10.41 -37.44 -22.55
C LYS A 5 -11.90 -37.12 -22.39
N TRP A 6 -12.24 -36.09 -21.66
CA TRP A 6 -13.57 -35.48 -21.71
C TRP A 6 -13.51 -34.22 -22.59
N THR A 7 -14.15 -34.31 -23.73
CA THR A 7 -14.49 -33.19 -24.60
C THR A 7 -15.80 -32.59 -24.11
N MET A 8 -15.78 -31.36 -23.64
CA MET A 8 -17.01 -30.60 -23.41
C MET A 8 -17.35 -29.76 -24.65
N GLY A 9 -18.52 -30.05 -25.18
CA GLY A 9 -19.12 -29.33 -26.29
C GLY A 9 -19.57 -27.94 -25.88
N VAL A 10 -19.28 -26.97 -26.75
CA VAL A 10 -19.74 -25.58 -26.66
C VAL A 10 -21.19 -25.55 -27.12
N GLY A 11 -22.13 -25.40 -26.18
CA GLY A 11 -23.51 -25.04 -26.46
C GLY A 11 -23.65 -23.52 -26.42
N MET A 12 -23.81 -22.86 -27.58
CA MET A 12 -24.24 -21.48 -27.66
C MET A 12 -25.70 -21.36 -27.20
N LEU A 13 -25.91 -20.83 -26.00
CA LEU A 13 -27.19 -20.28 -25.59
C LEU A 13 -27.10 -18.76 -25.75
N LEU A 14 -27.78 -18.23 -26.77
CA LEU A 14 -28.14 -16.82 -26.88
C LEU A 14 -29.15 -16.49 -25.79
N GLY A 15 -28.67 -16.12 -24.62
CA GLY A 15 -29.49 -15.50 -23.58
C GLY A 15 -29.49 -13.99 -23.78
N THR A 16 -30.66 -13.44 -23.99
CA THR A 16 -30.93 -12.00 -23.97
C THR A 16 -30.44 -11.42 -22.65
N LEU A 17 -29.35 -10.64 -22.69
CA LEU A 17 -28.87 -9.84 -21.57
C LEU A 17 -29.87 -8.72 -21.31
N LEU A 18 -30.84 -8.96 -20.44
CA LEU A 18 -31.49 -7.89 -19.70
C LEU A 18 -30.41 -7.21 -18.84
N PRO A 19 -30.40 -5.89 -18.73
CA PRO A 19 -29.52 -5.22 -17.78
C PRO A 19 -29.96 -5.64 -16.38
N VAL A 20 -29.21 -6.54 -15.77
CA VAL A 20 -29.32 -6.78 -14.33
C VAL A 20 -28.81 -5.49 -13.70
N SER A 21 -29.73 -4.67 -13.21
CA SER A 21 -29.41 -3.68 -12.21
C SER A 21 -28.80 -4.46 -11.04
N VAL A 22 -27.51 -4.34 -10.83
CA VAL A 22 -26.87 -4.80 -9.60
C VAL A 22 -27.37 -3.85 -8.52
N GLU A 23 -28.57 -4.11 -8.00
CA GLU A 23 -28.93 -3.64 -6.68
C GLU A 23 -27.94 -4.33 -5.76
N ALA A 24 -27.09 -3.56 -5.09
CA ALA A 24 -26.21 -4.07 -4.06
C ALA A 24 -27.11 -4.85 -3.09
N GLN A 25 -26.83 -6.15 -2.94
CA GLN A 25 -27.62 -7.00 -2.07
C GLN A 25 -27.36 -6.52 -0.65
N VAL A 26 -28.34 -5.83 -0.07
CA VAL A 26 -28.25 -5.28 1.30
C VAL A 26 -28.09 -6.43 2.27
N VAL A 27 -26.90 -6.56 2.84
CA VAL A 27 -26.64 -7.52 3.90
C VAL A 27 -27.30 -7.00 5.17
N LYS A 28 -28.48 -7.50 5.50
CA LYS A 28 -29.13 -7.21 6.78
C LYS A 28 -28.35 -7.89 7.91
N ASN A 29 -27.51 -7.12 8.58
CA ASN A 29 -26.80 -7.58 9.75
C ASN A 29 -27.15 -6.72 10.96
N GLU A 30 -27.65 -7.32 12.03
CA GLU A 30 -27.98 -6.64 13.29
C GLU A 30 -26.76 -5.98 13.97
N LYS A 31 -25.54 -6.41 13.60
CA LYS A 31 -24.27 -5.87 14.13
C LYS A 31 -23.76 -4.67 13.36
N LEU A 32 -24.24 -4.44 12.14
CA LEU A 32 -23.79 -3.38 11.24
C LEU A 32 -24.90 -2.34 11.05
N LEU A 33 -24.57 -1.07 11.20
CA LEU A 33 -25.43 0.05 10.82
C LEU A 33 -24.89 0.66 9.51
N SER A 34 -25.58 0.40 8.40
CA SER A 34 -25.24 0.89 7.06
C SER A 34 -26.36 1.74 6.42
N PHE A 35 -27.48 1.88 7.08
CA PHE A 35 -28.59 2.77 6.71
C PHE A 35 -29.28 2.46 5.37
N GLU A 36 -29.16 1.26 4.85
CA GLU A 36 -29.63 0.86 3.52
C GLU A 36 -31.17 0.72 3.42
N ASP A 37 -31.86 0.62 4.54
CA ASP A 37 -33.33 0.63 4.61
C ASP A 37 -33.93 2.05 4.47
N ARG A 38 -33.10 3.08 4.29
CA ARG A 38 -33.46 4.50 4.13
C ARG A 38 -34.27 5.07 5.29
N GLN A 39 -34.13 4.51 6.46
CA GLN A 39 -34.80 4.96 7.69
C GLN A 39 -33.78 5.18 8.79
N ILE A 40 -33.97 6.27 9.55
CA ILE A 40 -33.20 6.46 10.78
C ILE A 40 -33.79 5.50 11.82
N PRO A 41 -32.99 4.54 12.34
CA PRO A 41 -33.49 3.63 13.36
C PRO A 41 -34.02 4.39 14.57
N VAL A 42 -35.09 3.91 15.17
CA VAL A 42 -35.77 4.56 16.32
C VAL A 42 -34.87 4.72 17.55
N PHE A 43 -33.81 3.95 17.64
CA PHE A 43 -32.80 4.02 18.70
C PHE A 43 -31.68 5.04 18.42
N ILE A 44 -31.75 5.78 17.31
CA ILE A 44 -30.83 6.87 16.95
C ILE A 44 -31.55 8.20 17.10
N SER A 45 -30.96 9.13 17.83
CA SER A 45 -31.52 10.47 18.05
C SER A 45 -30.40 11.53 18.08
N GLY A 46 -30.76 12.77 17.75
CA GLY A 46 -29.86 13.92 17.82
C GLY A 46 -30.43 15.01 18.73
N THR A 47 -29.57 15.67 19.50
CA THR A 47 -29.89 16.87 20.26
C THR A 47 -29.12 18.03 19.65
N GLU A 48 -29.76 19.19 19.46
CA GLU A 48 -29.20 20.37 18.80
C GLU A 48 -28.60 20.07 17.40
N SER A 49 -29.23 19.11 16.71
CA SER A 49 -28.71 18.61 15.44
C SER A 49 -29.81 18.07 14.53
N ARG A 50 -29.49 17.92 13.24
CA ARG A 50 -30.36 17.32 12.23
C ARG A 50 -29.75 16.03 11.71
N LEU A 51 -30.56 14.98 11.67
CA LEU A 51 -30.18 13.66 11.15
C LEU A 51 -30.98 13.38 9.88
N GLU A 52 -30.31 12.87 8.84
CA GLU A 52 -30.93 12.49 7.58
C GLU A 52 -30.23 11.27 6.99
N ILE A 53 -30.96 10.46 6.24
CA ILE A 53 -30.36 9.45 5.38
C ILE A 53 -29.92 10.13 4.08
N SER A 54 -28.68 9.88 3.68
CA SER A 54 -28.05 10.52 2.53
C SER A 54 -27.51 9.50 1.54
N ASP A 55 -27.61 9.81 0.25
CA ASP A 55 -26.95 9.12 -0.87
C ASP A 55 -25.77 9.92 -1.46
N GLU A 56 -25.36 11.01 -0.80
CA GLU A 56 -24.26 11.85 -1.26
C GLU A 56 -22.90 11.20 -1.02
N HIS A 57 -22.69 10.64 0.18
CA HIS A 57 -21.47 9.96 0.59
C HIS A 57 -21.83 8.70 1.36
N TYR A 58 -21.33 7.56 0.92
CA TYR A 58 -21.56 6.26 1.54
C TYR A 58 -20.28 5.41 1.43
N LYS A 59 -20.06 4.55 2.39
CA LYS A 59 -18.90 3.65 2.46
C LYS A 59 -19.30 2.19 2.32
N ASP A 60 -20.52 1.86 2.70
CA ASP A 60 -21.14 0.56 2.51
C ASP A 60 -22.52 0.76 1.86
N GLY A 61 -22.91 -0.12 0.95
CA GLY A 61 -24.17 0.02 0.23
C GLY A 61 -24.27 1.30 -0.61
N LEU A 62 -25.36 2.05 -0.42
CA LEU A 62 -25.68 3.28 -1.18
C LEU A 62 -26.10 4.47 -0.29
N HIS A 63 -26.12 4.31 1.03
CA HIS A 63 -26.63 5.31 1.96
C HIS A 63 -25.74 5.43 3.20
N SER A 64 -25.84 6.56 3.87
CA SER A 64 -25.19 6.85 5.14
C SER A 64 -26.06 7.72 6.04
N LEU A 65 -25.70 7.88 7.29
CA LEU A 65 -26.32 8.84 8.21
C LEU A 65 -25.62 10.19 8.12
N SER A 66 -26.30 11.20 7.58
CA SER A 66 -25.84 12.59 7.62
C SER A 66 -26.20 13.21 8.97
N TRP A 67 -25.23 13.81 9.64
CA TRP A 67 -25.36 14.49 10.92
C TRP A 67 -24.89 15.95 10.78
N THR A 68 -25.84 16.88 10.74
CA THR A 68 -25.57 18.33 10.79
C THR A 68 -25.75 18.78 12.25
N PHE A 69 -24.74 19.42 12.83
CA PHE A 69 -24.69 19.73 14.25
C PHE A 69 -24.33 21.17 14.55
N ASN A 70 -24.91 21.66 15.66
CA ASN A 70 -24.48 22.90 16.33
C ASN A 70 -23.38 22.58 17.36
N PRO A 71 -22.68 23.60 17.89
CA PRO A 71 -21.68 23.42 18.93
C PRO A 71 -22.22 22.62 20.12
N GLY A 72 -21.48 21.54 20.51
CA GLY A 72 -21.85 20.69 21.64
C GLY A 72 -23.07 19.78 21.42
N ALA A 73 -23.60 19.71 20.21
CA ALA A 73 -24.66 18.77 19.86
C ALA A 73 -24.28 17.32 20.16
N VAL A 74 -25.28 16.48 20.41
CA VAL A 74 -25.07 15.05 20.72
C VAL A 74 -25.87 14.19 19.76
N LEU A 75 -25.20 13.23 19.11
CA LEU A 75 -25.84 12.10 18.45
C LEU A 75 -25.78 10.90 19.39
N SER A 76 -26.94 10.29 19.67
CA SER A 76 -27.06 9.13 20.55
C SER A 76 -27.56 7.92 19.79
N ILE A 77 -26.91 6.77 19.98
CA ILE A 77 -27.27 5.45 19.47
C ILE A 77 -27.52 4.55 20.67
N LYS A 78 -28.79 4.34 21.01
CA LYS A 78 -29.24 3.53 22.17
C LYS A 78 -29.50 2.09 21.74
N LYS A 79 -28.46 1.27 21.84
CA LYS A 79 -28.49 -0.14 21.46
C LYS A 79 -27.51 -0.92 22.32
N ASP A 80 -27.85 -2.16 22.68
CA ASP A 80 -26.90 -3.07 23.30
C ASP A 80 -25.67 -3.23 22.39
N LEU A 81 -24.49 -2.84 22.89
CA LEU A 81 -23.26 -2.78 22.09
C LEU A 81 -22.64 -4.17 21.89
N LYS A 82 -23.07 -5.18 22.65
CA LYS A 82 -22.49 -6.53 22.60
C LYS A 82 -20.97 -6.57 22.86
N PHE A 83 -20.49 -5.63 23.67
CA PHE A 83 -19.11 -5.64 24.14
C PHE A 83 -18.85 -6.87 25.00
N GLU A 84 -17.75 -7.56 24.75
CA GLU A 84 -17.24 -8.67 25.52
C GLU A 84 -15.82 -8.34 26.01
N LYS A 85 -15.55 -8.56 27.29
CA LYS A 85 -14.21 -8.42 27.86
C LYS A 85 -13.23 -9.44 27.25
N LYS A 86 -11.96 -9.07 27.25
CA LYS A 86 -10.89 -9.97 26.87
C LYS A 86 -10.93 -11.25 27.72
N ASP A 87 -10.70 -12.40 27.10
CA ASP A 87 -10.57 -13.67 27.80
C ASP A 87 -9.45 -13.61 28.84
N PRO A 88 -9.78 -13.70 30.15
CA PRO A 88 -8.78 -13.63 31.21
C PRO A 88 -7.82 -14.83 31.21
N THR A 89 -8.17 -15.94 30.56
CA THR A 89 -7.30 -17.14 30.47
C THR A 89 -6.20 -16.99 29.45
N GLY A 90 -6.28 -15.99 28.57
CA GLY A 90 -5.33 -15.75 27.48
C GLY A 90 -5.37 -16.79 26.37
N LYS A 91 -6.35 -17.68 26.34
CA LYS A 91 -6.54 -18.66 25.26
C LYS A 91 -7.07 -17.99 24.00
N ASP A 92 -7.94 -17.00 24.17
CA ASP A 92 -8.44 -16.14 23.11
C ASP A 92 -7.57 -14.88 23.02
N THR A 93 -7.04 -14.59 21.82
CA THR A 93 -6.24 -13.38 21.56
C THR A 93 -7.07 -12.22 21.01
N TYR A 94 -8.39 -12.38 20.91
CA TYR A 94 -9.26 -11.35 20.35
C TYR A 94 -9.59 -10.27 21.37
N LEU A 95 -9.74 -9.04 20.86
CA LEU A 95 -10.21 -7.88 21.60
C LEU A 95 -11.50 -7.36 20.96
N SER A 96 -12.43 -6.89 21.76
CA SER A 96 -13.58 -6.14 21.24
C SER A 96 -13.14 -4.77 20.73
N ALA A 97 -13.59 -4.42 19.53
CA ALA A 97 -13.31 -3.13 18.88
C ALA A 97 -14.60 -2.47 18.39
N PHE A 98 -14.64 -1.15 18.50
CA PHE A 98 -15.60 -0.30 17.81
C PHE A 98 -15.08 0.08 16.43
N ILE A 99 -15.95 0.09 15.43
CA ILE A 99 -15.61 0.47 14.05
C ILE A 99 -16.63 1.47 13.53
N VAL A 100 -16.15 2.52 12.86
CA VAL A 100 -16.97 3.50 12.15
C VAL A 100 -16.18 4.10 10.99
N TRP A 101 -16.85 4.43 9.90
CA TRP A 101 -16.36 5.33 8.87
C TRP A 101 -17.04 6.68 9.01
N VAL A 102 -16.25 7.74 8.97
CA VAL A 102 -16.68 9.14 9.08
C VAL A 102 -16.24 9.88 7.84
N TYR A 103 -17.19 10.51 7.14
CA TYR A 103 -16.90 11.42 6.04
C TYR A 103 -17.02 12.86 6.51
N ASN A 104 -16.06 13.69 6.15
CA ASN A 104 -16.07 15.11 6.45
C ASN A 104 -15.88 15.94 5.16
N GLU A 105 -16.77 16.90 4.92
CA GLU A 105 -16.67 17.80 3.78
C GLU A 105 -15.70 18.96 4.00
N GLN A 106 -15.53 19.39 5.26
CA GLN A 106 -14.75 20.57 5.62
C GLN A 106 -13.84 20.25 6.80
N ALA A 107 -12.53 20.24 6.55
CA ALA A 107 -11.54 20.05 7.60
C ALA A 107 -11.63 21.15 8.67
N GLN A 108 -11.66 20.74 9.93
CA GLN A 108 -11.61 21.64 11.09
C GLN A 108 -10.54 21.12 12.05
N ASP A 109 -9.72 22.01 12.61
CA ASP A 109 -8.76 21.62 13.64
C ASP A 109 -9.47 21.43 15.00
N LYS A 110 -10.38 20.49 15.01
CA LYS A 110 -11.28 20.12 16.10
C LYS A 110 -11.40 18.59 16.19
N LYS A 111 -12.06 18.14 17.23
CA LYS A 111 -12.36 16.72 17.45
C LYS A 111 -13.80 16.52 17.89
N ILE A 112 -14.37 15.40 17.51
CA ILE A 112 -15.58 14.84 18.12
C ILE A 112 -15.15 13.82 19.18
N GLU A 113 -16.03 13.57 20.16
CA GLU A 113 -15.79 12.58 21.21
C GLU A 113 -16.78 11.43 21.06
N PHE A 114 -16.29 10.20 21.02
CA PHE A 114 -17.11 9.01 21.13
C PHE A 114 -17.12 8.54 22.58
N GLU A 115 -18.30 8.51 23.19
CA GLU A 115 -18.52 8.00 24.54
C GLU A 115 -19.37 6.73 24.50
N PHE A 116 -19.03 5.75 25.33
CA PHE A 116 -19.76 4.48 25.47
C PHE A 116 -20.28 4.37 26.88
N LEU A 117 -21.61 4.19 27.02
CA LEU A 117 -22.30 4.30 28.28
C LEU A 117 -23.05 3.02 28.60
N LYS A 118 -23.20 2.80 29.93
CA LYS A 118 -24.08 1.80 30.52
C LYS A 118 -25.10 2.53 31.41
N ASP A 119 -26.37 2.40 31.05
CA ASP A 119 -27.49 3.02 31.78
C ASP A 119 -27.27 4.53 32.02
N GLY A 120 -26.80 5.23 31.02
CA GLY A 120 -26.53 6.67 31.03
C GLY A 120 -25.22 7.10 31.71
N LYS A 121 -24.45 6.18 32.30
CA LYS A 121 -23.13 6.46 32.89
C LYS A 121 -22.02 6.13 31.90
N LYS A 122 -21.12 7.10 31.65
CA LYS A 122 -19.95 6.90 30.79
C LYS A 122 -19.00 5.86 31.41
N CYS A 123 -18.64 4.86 30.61
CA CYS A 123 -17.68 3.81 30.95
C CYS A 123 -16.33 4.09 30.26
N THR A 124 -16.35 4.36 28.95
CA THR A 124 -15.14 4.59 28.19
C THR A 124 -15.38 5.55 27.03
N SER A 125 -14.32 6.13 26.47
CA SER A 125 -14.40 7.08 25.37
C SER A 125 -13.10 7.16 24.57
N PHE A 126 -13.18 7.74 23.36
CA PHE A 126 -12.01 8.16 22.58
C PHE A 126 -12.33 9.39 21.75
N PRO A 127 -11.35 10.29 21.55
CA PRO A 127 -11.49 11.43 20.66
C PRO A 127 -11.20 11.05 19.20
N PHE A 128 -11.89 11.71 18.27
CA PHE A 128 -11.67 11.55 16.84
C PHE A 128 -11.52 12.92 16.16
N GLY A 129 -10.36 13.19 15.57
CA GLY A 129 -10.07 14.46 14.90
C GLY A 129 -10.83 14.59 13.59
N ILE A 130 -11.33 15.80 13.29
CA ILE A 130 -12.04 16.13 12.06
C ILE A 130 -11.26 17.13 11.18
N ASN A 131 -9.93 17.10 11.26
CA ASN A 131 -9.00 17.94 10.48
C ASN A 131 -8.67 17.36 9.10
N PHE A 132 -9.63 16.72 8.46
CA PHE A 132 -9.49 16.07 7.16
C PHE A 132 -10.72 16.33 6.28
N THR A 133 -10.61 16.03 5.00
CA THR A 133 -11.71 15.89 4.05
C THR A 133 -11.76 14.47 3.49
N GLY A 134 -12.95 14.01 3.06
CA GLY A 134 -13.17 12.63 2.60
C GLY A 134 -13.43 11.65 3.73
N TRP A 135 -13.29 10.35 3.46
CA TRP A 135 -13.54 9.27 4.41
C TRP A 135 -12.35 8.99 5.32
N ARG A 136 -12.61 8.76 6.60
CA ARG A 136 -11.66 8.19 7.57
C ARG A 136 -12.34 7.12 8.39
N ALA A 137 -11.60 6.05 8.71
CA ALA A 137 -12.07 5.01 9.59
C ALA A 137 -11.55 5.21 11.03
N ALA A 138 -12.33 4.78 12.01
CA ALA A 138 -11.87 4.51 13.36
C ALA A 138 -12.07 3.01 13.66
N TRP A 139 -10.99 2.33 14.05
CA TRP A 139 -10.98 0.97 14.57
C TRP A 139 -10.33 1.00 15.94
N VAL A 140 -11.12 1.05 16.99
CA VAL A 140 -10.63 1.35 18.34
C VAL A 140 -11.01 0.21 19.27
N CYS A 141 -10.02 -0.46 19.87
CA CYS A 141 -10.27 -1.52 20.85
C CYS A 141 -10.66 -0.92 22.19
N TYR A 142 -11.77 -1.38 22.73
CA TYR A 142 -12.34 -0.88 23.99
C TYR A 142 -11.36 -0.91 25.15
N GLU A 143 -10.70 -2.05 25.39
CA GLU A 143 -9.84 -2.24 26.57
C GLU A 143 -8.40 -1.74 26.34
N ARG A 144 -7.96 -1.64 25.07
CA ARG A 144 -6.58 -1.30 24.74
C ARG A 144 -6.41 0.17 24.40
N ASP A 145 -7.36 0.74 23.65
CA ASP A 145 -7.16 2.01 22.93
C ASP A 145 -8.01 3.16 23.51
N MET A 146 -9.06 2.88 24.26
CA MET A 146 -9.96 3.90 24.82
C MET A 146 -9.55 4.33 26.21
N GLU A 147 -9.95 5.53 26.60
CA GLU A 147 -9.84 6.04 27.96
C GLU A 147 -11.01 5.53 28.81
N GLY A 148 -10.78 5.23 30.10
CA GLY A 148 -11.79 4.71 31.01
C GLY A 148 -11.76 3.20 31.12
N THR A 149 -12.86 2.61 31.58
CA THR A 149 -13.00 1.15 31.79
C THR A 149 -14.29 0.67 31.15
N PRO A 150 -14.21 -0.07 30.03
CA PRO A 150 -15.39 -0.59 29.36
C PRO A 150 -16.06 -1.68 30.24
N GLU A 151 -17.39 -1.74 30.19
CA GLU A 151 -18.20 -2.70 30.96
C GLU A 151 -19.13 -3.49 30.04
N GLU A 152 -19.31 -4.76 30.34
CA GLU A 152 -20.33 -5.57 29.65
C GLU A 152 -21.74 -5.00 29.96
N GLY A 153 -22.60 -5.03 28.93
CA GLY A 153 -23.92 -4.43 29.00
C GLY A 153 -23.96 -2.93 28.75
N MET A 154 -22.88 -2.34 28.20
CA MET A 154 -22.96 -0.99 27.64
C MET A 154 -24.04 -0.95 26.55
N ASN A 155 -24.88 0.10 26.59
CA ASN A 155 -26.11 0.17 25.80
C ASN A 155 -26.35 1.53 25.11
N GLU A 156 -25.36 2.41 25.09
CA GLU A 156 -25.45 3.69 24.39
C GLU A 156 -24.09 4.13 23.87
N ILE A 157 -24.07 4.63 22.64
CA ILE A 157 -22.96 5.40 22.07
C ILE A 157 -23.41 6.85 21.99
N ARG A 158 -22.62 7.79 22.50
CA ARG A 158 -22.80 9.23 22.26
C ARG A 158 -21.64 9.76 21.45
N ILE A 159 -21.96 10.52 20.40
CA ILE A 159 -20.98 11.26 19.62
C ILE A 159 -21.23 12.74 19.92
N ILE A 160 -20.24 13.38 20.53
CA ILE A 160 -20.34 14.78 20.96
C ILE A 160 -19.65 15.66 19.95
N ALA A 161 -20.37 16.64 19.43
CA ALA A 161 -19.85 17.62 18.49
C ALA A 161 -18.84 18.58 19.19
N PRO A 162 -17.90 19.15 18.42
CA PRO A 162 -17.01 20.18 18.93
C PRO A 162 -17.76 21.49 19.27
N ASP A 163 -17.02 22.51 19.69
CA ASP A 163 -17.49 23.88 19.92
C ASP A 163 -17.70 24.69 18.63
N SER A 164 -17.98 24.01 17.53
CA SER A 164 -18.27 24.60 16.21
C SER A 164 -19.43 23.86 15.54
N GLU A 165 -20.08 24.52 14.60
CA GLU A 165 -21.04 23.87 13.70
C GLU A 165 -20.33 23.00 12.65
N GLY A 166 -21.03 22.02 12.11
CA GLY A 166 -20.47 21.18 11.06
C GLY A 166 -21.48 20.15 10.51
N LYS A 167 -21.00 19.39 9.53
CA LYS A 167 -21.74 18.27 8.93
C LYS A 167 -20.79 17.11 8.71
N LEU A 168 -21.16 15.93 9.21
CA LEU A 168 -20.46 14.67 9.01
C LEU A 168 -21.44 13.63 8.45
N TYR A 169 -20.88 12.62 7.79
CA TYR A 169 -21.62 11.44 7.40
C TYR A 169 -21.00 10.25 8.11
N LEU A 170 -21.84 9.42 8.69
CA LEU A 170 -21.44 8.23 9.43
C LEU A 170 -21.97 7.00 8.71
N ASP A 171 -21.09 6.03 8.52
CA ASP A 171 -21.47 4.81 7.84
C ASP A 171 -20.66 3.61 8.36
N HIS A 172 -21.13 2.41 8.05
CA HIS A 172 -20.46 1.17 8.41
C HIS A 172 -20.10 1.12 9.90
N ILE A 173 -21.08 1.42 10.76
CA ILE A 173 -20.88 1.44 12.22
C ILE A 173 -21.05 0.03 12.77
N ILE A 174 -20.02 -0.50 13.41
CA ILE A 174 -20.04 -1.78 14.12
C ILE A 174 -19.78 -1.50 15.61
N PRO A 175 -20.80 -1.56 16.47
CA PRO A 175 -20.67 -1.22 17.87
C PRO A 175 -19.66 -2.08 18.65
N ALA A 176 -19.60 -3.37 18.37
CA ALA A 176 -18.56 -4.24 18.90
C ALA A 176 -18.27 -5.38 17.93
N SER A 177 -17.01 -5.63 17.75
CA SER A 177 -16.48 -6.63 16.86
C SER A 177 -15.24 -7.27 17.49
N LYS A 178 -14.84 -8.44 17.04
CA LYS A 178 -13.65 -9.12 17.54
C LYS A 178 -12.50 -8.98 16.56
N VAL A 179 -11.41 -8.35 17.00
CA VAL A 179 -10.16 -8.23 16.24
C VAL A 179 -9.03 -8.98 16.97
N ASP A 180 -8.14 -9.60 16.22
CA ASP A 180 -6.96 -10.24 16.78
C ASP A 180 -6.05 -9.18 17.42
N ALA A 181 -5.70 -9.35 18.69
CA ALA A 181 -4.86 -8.40 19.45
C ALA A 181 -3.48 -8.17 18.81
N ARG A 182 -3.01 -9.08 17.96
CA ARG A 182 -1.77 -8.94 17.20
C ARG A 182 -1.93 -8.07 15.95
N GLN A 183 -3.14 -7.82 15.51
CA GLN A 183 -3.42 -6.95 14.39
C GLN A 183 -3.51 -5.51 14.89
N GLN A 184 -2.89 -4.61 14.15
CA GLN A 184 -2.99 -3.20 14.45
C GLN A 184 -4.37 -2.72 14.02
N THR A 185 -5.10 -2.25 14.98
CA THR A 185 -6.25 -1.41 14.74
C THR A 185 -5.79 0.02 14.92
N ALA A 186 -6.15 0.88 14.02
CA ALA A 186 -5.68 2.23 14.07
C ALA A 186 -6.80 3.18 13.74
N ASP A 187 -6.82 4.23 14.48
CA ASP A 187 -7.53 5.43 14.13
C ASP A 187 -6.70 6.24 13.15
N VAL A 188 -7.33 6.76 12.12
CA VAL A 188 -6.72 7.67 11.17
C VAL A 188 -6.31 9.00 11.80
N GLN A 189 -6.84 9.30 12.97
CA GLN A 189 -6.64 10.57 13.65
C GLN A 189 -5.62 10.46 14.78
N VAL A 190 -4.49 9.83 14.48
CA VAL A 190 -3.35 9.93 15.39
C VAL A 190 -2.93 11.41 15.52
N PRO A 191 -2.63 11.91 16.71
CA PRO A 191 -2.37 11.17 17.96
C PRO A 191 -3.57 11.04 18.91
N PHE A 192 -4.81 11.15 18.45
CA PHE A 192 -6.00 11.16 19.30
C PHE A 192 -6.32 9.80 19.92
N VAL A 193 -5.77 8.70 19.40
CA VAL A 193 -5.88 7.37 20.03
C VAL A 193 -4.86 7.19 21.16
N ASN A 194 -5.11 6.21 22.02
CA ASN A 194 -4.20 5.89 23.13
C ASN A 194 -2.81 5.50 22.61
N LYS A 195 -1.79 6.27 23.00
CA LYS A 195 -0.39 6.07 22.61
C LYS A 195 0.26 4.80 23.21
N GLY A 196 -0.36 4.21 24.24
CA GLY A 196 0.12 2.97 24.85
C GLY A 196 -0.12 1.71 24.02
N THR A 197 -0.70 1.82 22.83
CA THR A 197 -1.01 0.68 21.97
C THR A 197 0.18 0.29 21.09
N THR A 198 0.22 -0.98 20.67
CA THR A 198 1.18 -1.48 19.67
C THR A 198 0.68 -1.24 18.24
N ASN A 199 0.24 -0.06 17.94
CA ASN A 199 -0.40 0.30 16.70
C ASN A 199 0.63 0.78 15.67
N HIS A 200 0.73 0.15 14.51
CA HIS A 200 1.68 0.54 13.46
C HIS A 200 1.43 1.95 12.92
N TRP A 201 0.20 2.43 12.91
CA TRP A 201 -0.10 3.78 12.47
C TRP A 201 0.45 4.84 13.43
N LEU A 202 0.50 4.54 14.73
CA LEU A 202 1.20 5.39 15.69
C LEU A 202 2.69 5.43 15.42
N VAL A 203 3.31 4.30 15.08
CA VAL A 203 4.72 4.23 14.68
C VAL A 203 4.97 5.05 13.41
N ILE A 204 4.10 4.95 12.41
CA ILE A 204 4.19 5.75 11.18
C ILE A 204 4.05 7.23 11.50
N TYR A 205 3.12 7.59 12.36
CA TYR A 205 2.96 8.97 12.83
C TYR A 205 4.20 9.48 13.57
N GLU A 206 4.78 8.69 14.48
CA GLU A 206 6.02 9.04 15.17
C GLU A 206 7.17 9.24 14.18
N HIS A 207 7.33 8.34 13.20
CA HIS A 207 8.33 8.51 12.13
C HIS A 207 8.08 9.77 11.31
N SER A 208 6.83 10.14 11.06
CA SER A 208 6.51 11.36 10.31
C SER A 208 6.92 12.65 11.03
N LEU A 209 7.14 12.57 12.35
CA LEU A 209 7.63 13.67 13.19
C LEU A 209 9.16 13.68 13.35
N TRP A 210 9.87 12.67 12.84
CA TRP A 210 11.32 12.64 12.93
C TRP A 210 11.94 13.72 12.08
N GLU A 211 12.91 14.40 12.67
CA GLU A 211 13.69 15.44 12.01
C GLU A 211 14.95 14.83 11.38
N PRO A 212 15.38 15.34 10.22
CA PRO A 212 16.62 14.90 9.59
C PRO A 212 17.85 15.33 10.39
N ASP A 213 18.82 14.43 10.51
CA ASP A 213 20.14 14.72 11.09
C ASP A 213 21.17 15.20 10.04
N ILE A 214 20.80 15.18 8.76
CA ILE A 214 21.59 15.74 7.66
C ILE A 214 21.09 17.18 7.41
N ALA A 215 22.00 18.14 7.43
CA ALA A 215 21.65 19.54 7.21
C ALA A 215 21.14 19.80 5.78
N LEU A 216 20.21 20.73 5.64
CA LEU A 216 19.82 21.28 4.34
C LEU A 216 21.01 22.01 3.71
N THR A 217 21.29 21.72 2.46
CA THR A 217 22.33 22.40 1.66
C THR A 217 21.79 22.78 0.29
N PRO A 218 22.25 23.90 -0.29
CA PRO A 218 21.87 24.26 -1.65
C PRO A 218 22.20 23.13 -2.63
N VAL A 219 21.37 22.95 -3.64
CA VAL A 219 21.54 21.93 -4.68
C VAL A 219 22.42 22.46 -5.77
N SER A 220 23.58 21.82 -6.02
CA SER A 220 24.46 22.16 -7.13
C SER A 220 23.93 21.62 -8.47
N ASP A 221 24.43 22.16 -9.59
CA ASP A 221 24.03 21.71 -10.91
C ASP A 221 24.44 20.24 -11.18
N VAL A 222 25.54 19.78 -10.60
CA VAL A 222 25.96 18.37 -10.67
C VAL A 222 24.93 17.48 -9.97
N GLN A 223 24.49 17.87 -8.77
CA GLN A 223 23.48 17.13 -8.01
C GLN A 223 22.13 17.10 -8.73
N LYS A 224 21.72 18.20 -9.37
CA LYS A 224 20.51 18.19 -10.21
C LYS A 224 20.63 17.21 -11.39
N GLN A 225 21.80 17.14 -12.02
CA GLN A 225 22.03 16.17 -13.12
C GLN A 225 21.98 14.73 -12.58
N GLU A 226 22.56 14.46 -11.42
CA GLU A 226 22.51 13.14 -10.80
C GLU A 226 21.09 12.75 -10.37
N MET A 227 20.32 13.67 -9.80
CA MET A 227 18.90 13.46 -9.46
C MET A 227 18.08 13.10 -10.71
N ARG A 228 18.26 13.83 -11.81
CA ARG A 228 17.59 13.53 -13.10
C ARG A 228 18.01 12.18 -13.67
N MET A 229 19.28 11.81 -13.51
CA MET A 229 19.76 10.50 -13.93
C MET A 229 19.12 9.39 -13.11
N ILE A 230 19.02 9.54 -11.79
CA ILE A 230 18.35 8.59 -10.90
C ILE A 230 16.85 8.50 -11.26
N GLU A 231 16.19 9.63 -11.45
CA GLU A 231 14.77 9.68 -11.84
C GLU A 231 14.53 8.97 -13.18
N LYS A 232 15.39 9.22 -14.19
CA LYS A 232 15.32 8.54 -15.47
C LYS A 232 15.50 7.02 -15.33
N ARG A 233 16.51 6.57 -14.57
CA ARG A 233 16.75 5.14 -14.32
C ARG A 233 15.55 4.51 -13.60
N PHE A 234 14.98 5.20 -12.62
CA PHE A 234 13.82 4.72 -11.90
C PHE A 234 12.60 4.59 -12.82
N ARG A 235 12.36 5.58 -13.69
CA ARG A 235 11.32 5.52 -14.73
C ARG A 235 11.53 4.33 -15.66
N ASP A 236 12.76 4.13 -16.15
CA ASP A 236 13.11 3.04 -17.06
C ASP A 236 12.94 1.64 -16.42
N MET A 237 13.04 1.52 -15.09
CA MET A 237 12.78 0.29 -14.36
C MET A 237 11.29 0.00 -14.20
N LEU A 238 10.43 1.01 -14.09
CA LEU A 238 9.02 0.84 -13.77
C LEU A 238 8.21 0.32 -14.94
N TYR A 239 8.61 0.61 -16.16
CA TYR A 239 7.97 0.09 -17.38
C TYR A 239 8.91 0.15 -18.59
N THR A 240 8.64 -0.72 -19.56
CA THR A 240 9.28 -0.65 -20.87
C THR A 240 8.36 0.13 -21.82
N PRO A 241 8.86 1.17 -22.51
CA PRO A 241 8.08 1.86 -23.53
C PRO A 241 7.61 0.89 -24.61
N GLY A 242 6.36 1.05 -25.00
CA GLY A 242 5.72 0.23 -26.01
C GLY A 242 4.60 0.98 -26.70
N LYS A 243 4.02 0.37 -27.71
CA LYS A 243 2.86 0.93 -28.40
C LYS A 243 1.58 0.53 -27.64
N LEU A 244 0.79 1.52 -27.25
CA LEU A 244 -0.54 1.27 -26.68
C LEU A 244 -1.46 0.63 -27.72
N SER A 245 -1.99 -0.54 -27.44
CA SER A 245 -2.93 -1.23 -28.33
C SER A 245 -4.38 -0.85 -28.03
N ASP A 246 -5.25 -0.95 -29.05
CA ASP A 246 -6.69 -0.74 -28.88
C ASP A 246 -7.30 -1.72 -27.87
N LYS A 247 -6.80 -2.96 -27.82
CA LYS A 247 -7.21 -3.97 -26.85
C LYS A 247 -6.89 -3.55 -25.41
N GLU A 248 -5.70 -3.00 -25.19
CA GLU A 248 -5.28 -2.50 -23.88
C GLU A 248 -6.13 -1.30 -23.48
N MET A 249 -6.36 -0.35 -24.39
CA MET A 249 -7.20 0.81 -24.13
C MET A 249 -8.65 0.42 -23.81
N ALA A 250 -9.24 -0.52 -24.54
CA ALA A 250 -10.57 -1.06 -24.28
C ALA A 250 -10.64 -1.72 -22.89
N ALA A 251 -9.60 -2.46 -22.49
CA ALA A 251 -9.54 -3.08 -21.16
C ALA A 251 -9.43 -2.04 -20.03
N ILE A 252 -8.65 -0.97 -20.23
CA ILE A 252 -8.56 0.16 -19.28
C ILE A 252 -9.93 0.84 -19.14
N ARG A 253 -10.60 1.17 -20.25
CA ARG A 253 -11.95 1.78 -20.22
C ARG A 253 -12.92 0.92 -19.42
N LYS A 254 -13.00 -0.37 -19.74
CA LYS A 254 -13.89 -1.32 -19.04
C LYS A 254 -13.62 -1.38 -17.54
N GLN A 255 -12.36 -1.44 -17.12
CA GLN A 255 -12.00 -1.48 -15.70
C GLN A 255 -12.29 -0.14 -15.00
N TYR A 256 -12.05 0.98 -15.67
CA TYR A 256 -12.36 2.32 -15.13
C TYR A 256 -13.87 2.50 -14.94
N ASP A 257 -14.67 2.17 -15.95
CA ASP A 257 -16.13 2.33 -15.93
C ASP A 257 -16.79 1.50 -14.81
N PHE A 258 -16.14 0.41 -14.39
CA PHE A 258 -16.59 -0.38 -13.24
C PHE A 258 -16.70 0.45 -11.96
N TYR A 259 -15.77 1.36 -11.70
CA TYR A 259 -15.75 2.15 -10.47
C TYR A 259 -16.79 3.27 -10.43
N LYS A 260 -17.51 3.52 -11.53
CA LYS A 260 -18.60 4.50 -11.62
C LYS A 260 -18.22 5.89 -11.08
N ILE A 261 -16.99 6.30 -11.32
CA ILE A 261 -16.48 7.59 -10.84
C ILE A 261 -17.20 8.72 -11.58
N THR A 262 -17.84 9.59 -10.83
CA THR A 262 -18.58 10.75 -11.33
C THR A 262 -18.29 11.98 -10.48
N TYR A 263 -18.64 13.15 -11.01
CA TYR A 263 -18.59 14.41 -10.27
C TYR A 263 -19.98 15.02 -10.19
N ARG A 264 -20.39 15.42 -8.99
CA ARG A 264 -21.63 16.16 -8.75
C ARG A 264 -21.27 17.41 -7.95
N ASN A 265 -21.54 18.60 -8.50
CA ASN A 265 -21.21 19.89 -7.86
C ASN A 265 -19.73 20.03 -7.45
N GLY A 266 -18.82 19.50 -8.27
CA GLY A 266 -17.38 19.52 -7.99
C GLY A 266 -16.89 18.46 -7.00
N LYS A 267 -17.78 17.66 -6.40
CA LYS A 267 -17.45 16.56 -5.51
C LYS A 267 -17.39 15.24 -6.29
N VAL A 268 -16.36 14.46 -6.03
CA VAL A 268 -16.19 13.14 -6.62
C VAL A 268 -17.04 12.10 -5.89
N SER A 269 -17.54 11.13 -6.62
CA SER A 269 -18.24 9.96 -6.08
C SER A 269 -17.91 8.74 -6.94
N GLY A 270 -17.98 7.55 -6.36
CA GLY A 270 -17.70 6.29 -7.02
C GLY A 270 -17.96 5.10 -6.11
N LEU A 271 -17.71 3.87 -6.58
CA LEU A 271 -17.84 2.69 -5.74
C LEU A 271 -16.86 2.76 -4.56
N PRO A 272 -17.27 2.37 -3.35
CA PRO A 272 -16.38 2.29 -2.19
C PRO A 272 -15.20 1.36 -2.44
N ILE A 273 -14.03 1.73 -1.93
CA ILE A 273 -12.79 0.96 -2.03
C ILE A 273 -12.43 0.41 -0.66
N PHE A 274 -12.00 -0.84 -0.60
CA PHE A 274 -11.62 -1.54 0.61
C PHE A 274 -10.25 -2.19 0.48
N MET A 275 -9.56 -2.39 1.59
CA MET A 275 -8.35 -3.20 1.67
C MET A 275 -8.73 -4.65 2.01
N VAL A 276 -8.12 -5.63 1.33
CA VAL A 276 -8.39 -7.08 1.55
C VAL A 276 -8.36 -7.45 3.04
N ARG A 277 -7.42 -6.88 3.81
CA ARG A 277 -7.31 -7.18 5.24
C ARG A 277 -8.47 -6.66 6.07
N GLN A 278 -9.09 -5.55 5.65
CA GLN A 278 -10.35 -5.09 6.26
C GLN A 278 -11.47 -6.06 5.91
N SER A 279 -11.59 -6.45 4.64
CA SER A 279 -12.59 -7.43 4.21
C SER A 279 -12.46 -8.76 4.96
N GLU A 280 -11.24 -9.28 5.17
CA GLU A 280 -11.01 -10.47 5.99
C GLU A 280 -11.43 -10.32 7.47
N ALA A 281 -11.29 -9.12 8.00
CA ALA A 281 -11.78 -8.82 9.34
C ALA A 281 -13.31 -8.79 9.36
N TYR A 282 -13.94 -8.11 8.41
CA TYR A 282 -15.40 -8.06 8.29
C TYR A 282 -16.03 -9.45 8.10
N GLU A 283 -15.41 -10.32 7.29
CA GLU A 283 -15.86 -11.71 7.09
C GLU A 283 -15.99 -12.48 8.42
N ARG A 284 -15.09 -12.25 9.37
CA ARG A 284 -15.13 -12.91 10.69
C ARG A 284 -16.14 -12.30 11.66
N MET A 285 -16.45 -11.02 11.46
CA MET A 285 -17.25 -10.24 12.38
C MET A 285 -18.70 -10.12 11.96
N ILE A 286 -18.95 -10.15 10.67
CA ILE A 286 -20.24 -9.93 10.04
C ILE A 286 -20.64 -11.24 9.39
N PRO A 287 -21.60 -12.00 9.99
CA PRO A 287 -22.19 -13.14 9.29
C PRO A 287 -22.70 -12.67 7.91
N ASP A 288 -22.60 -13.53 6.92
CA ASP A 288 -23.03 -13.27 5.54
C ASP A 288 -22.24 -12.17 4.79
N TRP A 289 -21.09 -11.74 5.34
CA TRP A 289 -20.18 -10.86 4.61
C TRP A 289 -19.63 -11.57 3.36
N ASP A 290 -19.95 -11.08 2.18
CA ASP A 290 -19.44 -11.64 0.93
C ASP A 290 -18.08 -11.06 0.55
N LYS A 291 -17.02 -11.64 1.08
CA LYS A 291 -15.64 -11.30 0.75
C LYS A 291 -15.34 -11.44 -0.75
N ASP A 292 -15.90 -12.48 -1.37
CA ASP A 292 -15.69 -12.75 -2.78
C ASP A 292 -16.26 -11.64 -3.67
N MET A 293 -17.32 -10.97 -3.22
CA MET A 293 -17.89 -9.83 -3.92
C MET A 293 -16.86 -8.70 -4.06
N PHE A 294 -16.19 -8.31 -2.98
CA PHE A 294 -15.20 -7.23 -3.01
C PHE A 294 -13.96 -7.60 -3.83
N THR A 295 -13.46 -8.81 -3.69
CA THR A 295 -12.29 -9.30 -4.42
C THR A 295 -12.57 -9.51 -5.91
N LYS A 296 -13.68 -10.14 -6.25
CA LYS A 296 -14.06 -10.43 -7.65
C LYS A 296 -14.54 -9.19 -8.40
N LEU A 297 -15.14 -8.24 -7.71
CA LEU A 297 -15.63 -7.01 -8.32
C LEU A 297 -14.55 -5.93 -8.45
N GLY A 298 -13.32 -6.17 -7.98
CA GLY A 298 -12.22 -5.20 -8.12
C GLY A 298 -12.36 -3.97 -7.23
N MET A 299 -13.20 -4.01 -6.19
CA MET A 299 -13.32 -2.93 -5.20
C MET A 299 -12.14 -2.93 -4.21
N GLU A 300 -11.26 -3.88 -4.34
CA GLU A 300 -10.07 -4.02 -3.52
C GLU A 300 -9.01 -2.99 -3.93
N MET A 301 -8.37 -2.37 -2.96
CA MET A 301 -7.39 -1.30 -3.11
C MET A 301 -6.23 -1.67 -4.03
N ASP A 302 -5.69 -2.88 -3.94
CA ASP A 302 -4.57 -3.32 -4.78
C ASP A 302 -4.95 -3.35 -6.28
N GLU A 303 -6.16 -3.84 -6.60
CA GLU A 303 -6.67 -3.84 -7.97
C GLU A 303 -6.93 -2.42 -8.50
N TYR A 304 -7.41 -1.53 -7.63
CA TYR A 304 -7.57 -0.12 -7.95
C TYR A 304 -6.22 0.53 -8.32
N PHE A 305 -5.19 0.30 -7.51
CA PHE A 305 -3.86 0.85 -7.77
C PHE A 305 -3.16 0.20 -8.96
N LYS A 306 -3.42 -1.08 -9.25
CA LYS A 306 -2.97 -1.73 -10.48
C LYS A 306 -3.56 -1.04 -11.71
N LEU A 307 -4.84 -0.67 -11.67
CA LEU A 307 -5.46 0.09 -12.75
C LEU A 307 -4.86 1.49 -12.88
N MET A 308 -4.66 2.22 -11.77
CA MET A 308 -3.99 3.53 -11.81
C MET A 308 -2.59 3.43 -12.44
N LYS A 309 -1.80 2.41 -12.08
CA LYS A 309 -0.52 2.14 -12.71
C LYS A 309 -0.65 1.85 -14.20
N ARG A 310 -1.63 1.03 -14.61
CA ARG A 310 -1.90 0.75 -16.03
C ARG A 310 -2.21 2.02 -16.82
N ILE A 311 -3.05 2.89 -16.27
CA ILE A 311 -3.39 4.17 -16.88
C ILE A 311 -2.14 5.05 -17.02
N ALA A 312 -1.31 5.12 -15.97
CA ALA A 312 -0.08 5.90 -16.00
C ALA A 312 0.93 5.40 -17.05
N VAL A 313 1.09 4.08 -17.17
CA VAL A 313 1.94 3.47 -18.20
C VAL A 313 1.35 3.72 -19.60
N ALA A 314 0.05 3.54 -19.78
CA ALA A 314 -0.65 3.79 -21.04
C ALA A 314 -0.52 5.26 -21.48
N TYR A 315 -0.67 6.21 -20.55
CA TYR A 315 -0.48 7.64 -20.79
C TYR A 315 0.93 7.94 -21.34
N ASN A 316 1.96 7.37 -20.72
CA ASN A 316 3.35 7.57 -21.14
C ASN A 316 3.69 6.85 -22.48
N ASN A 317 2.90 5.86 -22.88
CA ASN A 317 3.06 5.14 -24.15
C ASN A 317 2.15 5.66 -25.28
N ALA A 318 1.14 6.47 -24.96
CA ALA A 318 0.21 7.01 -25.95
C ALA A 318 0.88 8.10 -26.78
N THR A 319 0.71 8.03 -28.11
CA THR A 319 1.17 9.06 -29.06
C THR A 319 0.03 9.93 -29.59
N ASP A 320 -1.21 9.47 -29.44
CA ASP A 320 -2.42 10.21 -29.78
C ASP A 320 -2.81 11.15 -28.66
N VAL A 321 -2.97 12.44 -28.96
CA VAL A 321 -3.28 13.50 -27.98
C VAL A 321 -4.67 13.29 -27.34
N ALA A 322 -5.65 12.81 -28.11
CA ALA A 322 -6.99 12.55 -27.57
C ALA A 322 -6.97 11.40 -26.57
N ILE A 323 -6.24 10.33 -26.87
CA ILE A 323 -6.03 9.21 -25.94
C ILE A 323 -5.25 9.65 -24.70
N GLN A 324 -4.19 10.44 -24.85
CA GLN A 324 -3.46 11.00 -23.70
C GLN A 324 -4.38 11.83 -22.78
N ASN A 325 -5.20 12.70 -23.38
CA ASN A 325 -6.15 13.50 -22.60
C ASN A 325 -7.19 12.64 -21.88
N GLU A 326 -7.72 11.60 -22.54
CA GLU A 326 -8.63 10.66 -21.89
C GLU A 326 -7.98 9.98 -20.68
N LEU A 327 -6.76 9.45 -20.86
CA LEU A 327 -6.03 8.77 -19.78
C LEU A 327 -5.67 9.72 -18.64
N LYS A 328 -5.29 10.97 -18.96
CA LYS A 328 -5.06 12.04 -17.97
C LYS A 328 -6.33 12.28 -17.13
N GLN A 329 -7.49 12.45 -17.78
CA GLN A 329 -8.76 12.68 -17.08
C GLN A 329 -9.13 11.49 -16.20
N LYS A 330 -9.02 10.26 -16.71
CA LYS A 330 -9.28 9.05 -15.93
C LYS A 330 -8.35 8.94 -14.72
N PHE A 331 -7.07 9.23 -14.88
CA PHE A 331 -6.12 9.21 -13.77
C PHE A 331 -6.47 10.24 -12.70
N LEU A 332 -6.76 11.48 -13.08
CA LEU A 332 -7.12 12.54 -12.14
C LEU A 332 -8.43 12.22 -11.41
N ALA A 333 -9.42 11.68 -12.10
CA ALA A 333 -10.66 11.24 -11.48
C ALA A 333 -10.43 10.10 -10.47
N MET A 334 -9.56 9.14 -10.79
CA MET A 334 -9.18 8.09 -9.84
C MET A 334 -8.37 8.65 -8.66
N TYR A 335 -7.52 9.65 -8.90
CA TYR A 335 -6.78 10.33 -7.83
C TYR A 335 -7.77 11.00 -6.84
N ASP A 336 -8.72 11.78 -7.35
CA ASP A 336 -9.70 12.46 -6.52
C ASP A 336 -10.57 11.45 -5.75
N HIS A 337 -11.02 10.40 -6.43
CA HIS A 337 -11.84 9.37 -5.82
C HIS A 337 -11.10 8.61 -4.71
N ILE A 338 -9.85 8.19 -4.93
CA ILE A 338 -9.13 7.43 -3.90
C ILE A 338 -8.71 8.31 -2.72
N THR A 339 -8.45 9.60 -2.96
CA THR A 339 -8.22 10.58 -1.89
C THR A 339 -9.50 10.79 -1.06
N ASP A 340 -10.65 10.95 -1.71
CA ASP A 340 -11.96 11.01 -1.06
C ASP A 340 -12.25 9.75 -0.24
N GLN A 341 -11.88 8.57 -0.76
CA GLN A 341 -12.00 7.30 -0.07
C GLN A 341 -11.06 7.14 1.14
N GLY A 342 -10.15 8.07 1.37
CA GLY A 342 -9.30 8.14 2.56
C GLY A 342 -7.85 7.73 2.36
N VAL A 343 -7.37 7.54 1.13
CA VAL A 343 -5.93 7.34 0.87
C VAL A 343 -5.25 8.70 0.79
N ALA A 344 -4.93 9.26 1.95
CA ALA A 344 -4.35 10.59 2.10
C ALA A 344 -3.39 10.63 3.30
N TYR A 345 -2.59 11.69 3.40
CA TYR A 345 -1.71 11.91 4.54
C TYR A 345 -2.46 11.84 5.87
N GLY A 346 -1.90 11.15 6.84
CA GLY A 346 -2.47 11.01 8.19
C GLY A 346 -3.63 10.02 8.30
N SER A 347 -4.02 9.36 7.20
CA SER A 347 -5.12 8.38 7.21
C SER A 347 -4.65 6.97 7.54
N CYS A 348 -5.55 6.14 8.03
CA CYS A 348 -5.39 4.68 8.09
C CYS A 348 -6.59 3.97 7.46
N TRP A 349 -6.43 2.67 7.26
CA TRP A 349 -7.45 1.80 6.71
C TRP A 349 -7.77 0.63 7.67
N GLY A 350 -7.65 0.88 8.98
CA GLY A 350 -7.78 -0.15 9.99
C GLY A 350 -6.54 -1.04 10.05
N ASN A 351 -6.70 -2.34 9.82
CA ASN A 351 -5.58 -3.26 9.82
C ASN A 351 -4.62 -3.00 8.64
N ILE A 352 -3.36 -2.65 8.95
CA ILE A 352 -2.35 -2.29 7.95
C ILE A 352 -1.36 -3.42 7.64
N HIS A 353 -1.60 -4.62 8.11
CA HIS A 353 -0.69 -5.74 7.88
C HIS A 353 -0.39 -5.90 6.38
N HIS A 354 0.90 -5.88 6.02
CA HIS A 354 1.39 -5.94 4.64
C HIS A 354 0.89 -4.83 3.69
N TYR A 355 0.49 -3.68 4.20
CA TYR A 355 0.02 -2.57 3.35
C TYR A 355 1.02 -2.16 2.26
N GLY A 356 2.33 -2.32 2.50
CA GLY A 356 3.37 -2.05 1.51
C GLY A 356 3.22 -2.84 0.20
N TYR A 357 2.57 -4.00 0.21
CA TYR A 357 2.22 -4.73 -1.00
C TYR A 357 1.07 -4.07 -1.76
N SER A 358 0.03 -3.66 -1.06
CA SER A 358 -1.16 -3.04 -1.68
C SER A 358 -0.86 -1.68 -2.29
N MET A 359 0.10 -0.93 -1.72
CA MET A 359 0.43 0.43 -2.17
C MET A 359 1.37 0.50 -3.39
N ARG A 360 1.97 -0.62 -3.84
CA ARG A 360 2.97 -0.61 -4.93
C ARG A 360 2.48 0.07 -6.21
N GLY A 361 1.24 -0.18 -6.60
CA GLY A 361 0.64 0.43 -7.78
C GLY A 361 0.52 1.95 -7.66
N LEU A 362 0.14 2.43 -6.47
CA LEU A 362 0.01 3.85 -6.16
C LEU A 362 1.34 4.60 -6.32
N TYR A 363 2.42 4.07 -5.73
CA TYR A 363 3.75 4.69 -5.81
C TYR A 363 4.20 4.89 -7.25
N VAL A 364 4.02 3.85 -8.08
CA VAL A 364 4.38 3.90 -9.50
C VAL A 364 3.49 4.87 -10.26
N ALA A 365 2.19 4.82 -10.03
CA ALA A 365 1.22 5.66 -10.73
C ALA A 365 1.46 7.16 -10.48
N TYR A 366 1.62 7.55 -9.22
CA TYR A 366 1.86 8.95 -8.85
C TYR A 366 3.19 9.45 -9.41
N PHE A 367 4.26 8.65 -9.29
CA PHE A 367 5.56 9.03 -9.85
C PHE A 367 5.51 9.20 -11.38
N LEU A 368 4.90 8.27 -12.12
CA LEU A 368 4.81 8.36 -13.58
C LEU A 368 3.92 9.52 -14.07
N MET A 369 2.99 9.97 -13.24
CA MET A 369 2.06 11.06 -13.53
C MET A 369 2.41 12.37 -12.80
N LYS A 370 3.65 12.51 -12.34
CA LYS A 370 4.15 13.69 -11.61
C LYS A 370 3.77 15.00 -12.29
N GLU A 371 4.05 15.14 -13.60
CA GLU A 371 3.75 16.37 -14.35
C GLU A 371 2.24 16.64 -14.42
N VAL A 372 1.43 15.59 -14.59
CA VAL A 372 -0.04 15.70 -14.61
C VAL A 372 -0.58 16.15 -13.25
N LEU A 373 -0.01 15.63 -12.16
CA LEU A 373 -0.36 16.04 -10.80
C LEU A 373 0.05 17.49 -10.53
N ASN A 374 1.22 17.91 -11.03
CA ASN A 374 1.70 19.29 -10.92
C ASN A 374 0.79 20.27 -11.67
N GLU A 375 0.48 19.98 -12.94
CA GLU A 375 -0.44 20.79 -13.75
C GLU A 375 -1.83 20.91 -13.13
N ALA A 376 -2.30 19.88 -12.42
CA ALA A 376 -3.58 19.86 -11.72
C ALA A 376 -3.52 20.51 -10.31
N GLY A 377 -2.36 20.99 -9.85
CA GLY A 377 -2.17 21.55 -8.51
C GLY A 377 -2.27 20.52 -7.37
N LYS A 378 -2.08 19.23 -7.67
CA LYS A 378 -2.25 18.10 -6.74
C LYS A 378 -0.92 17.49 -6.27
N LEU A 379 0.22 17.98 -6.78
CA LEU A 379 1.52 17.36 -6.54
C LEU A 379 1.90 17.35 -5.05
N ASN A 380 1.75 18.46 -4.34
CA ASN A 380 2.11 18.57 -2.93
C ASN A 380 1.33 17.58 -2.03
N GLU A 381 0.05 17.39 -2.31
CA GLU A 381 -0.77 16.41 -1.57
C GLU A 381 -0.35 14.98 -1.90
N ALA A 382 -0.09 14.70 -3.17
CA ALA A 382 0.42 13.41 -3.63
C ALA A 382 1.78 13.06 -2.99
N GLU A 383 2.72 14.01 -2.92
CA GLU A 383 4.01 13.86 -2.23
C GLU A 383 3.83 13.51 -0.75
N ARG A 384 2.99 14.26 -0.04
CA ARG A 384 2.71 14.02 1.38
C ARG A 384 2.10 12.64 1.60
N THR A 385 1.16 12.24 0.73
CA THR A 385 0.52 10.92 0.75
C THR A 385 1.53 9.81 0.53
N LEU A 386 2.42 9.93 -0.47
CA LEU A 386 3.44 8.92 -0.73
C LEU A 386 4.43 8.80 0.44
N ARG A 387 4.90 9.92 1.00
CA ARG A 387 5.81 9.91 2.16
C ARG A 387 5.19 9.25 3.38
N TRP A 388 3.90 9.48 3.61
CA TRP A 388 3.16 8.83 4.69
C TRP A 388 3.13 7.31 4.54
N TYR A 389 2.63 6.80 3.42
CA TYR A 389 2.49 5.36 3.20
C TYR A 389 3.82 4.63 2.98
N ALA A 390 4.84 5.30 2.47
CA ALA A 390 6.19 4.75 2.33
C ALA A 390 7.01 4.83 3.62
N ILE A 391 6.51 5.48 4.66
CA ILE A 391 7.24 5.72 5.93
C ILE A 391 8.61 6.34 5.64
N THR A 392 8.64 7.34 4.77
CA THR A 392 9.89 7.85 4.20
C THR A 392 10.81 8.44 5.25
N ASN A 393 10.27 9.09 6.30
CA ASN A 393 11.09 9.70 7.36
C ASN A 393 11.87 8.68 8.21
N GLU A 394 11.58 7.36 8.12
CA GLU A 394 12.41 6.32 8.75
C GLU A 394 13.87 6.36 8.27
N VAL A 395 14.15 6.98 7.12
CA VAL A 395 15.53 7.12 6.61
C VAL A 395 16.33 8.24 7.29
N TYR A 396 15.67 9.15 8.03
CA TYR A 396 16.32 10.33 8.62
C TYR A 396 17.35 10.02 9.70
N PRO A 397 17.05 9.17 10.71
CA PRO A 397 18.05 8.87 11.73
C PRO A 397 19.23 8.08 11.14
N LYS A 398 20.44 8.42 11.58
CA LYS A 398 21.61 7.60 11.25
C LYS A 398 21.44 6.19 11.85
N PRO A 399 21.49 5.13 11.02
CA PRO A 399 21.41 3.77 11.55
C PRO A 399 22.56 3.48 12.53
N THR A 400 22.24 2.81 13.63
CA THR A 400 23.22 2.41 14.67
C THR A 400 23.75 0.99 14.50
N VAL A 401 23.05 0.20 13.66
CA VAL A 401 23.40 -1.20 13.37
C VAL A 401 23.38 -1.44 11.85
N ASN A 402 24.14 -2.44 11.42
CA ASN A 402 24.12 -2.89 10.04
C ASN A 402 22.98 -3.87 9.79
N GLY A 403 22.44 -3.81 8.56
CA GLY A 403 21.42 -4.73 8.07
C GLY A 403 20.01 -4.30 8.45
N ILE A 404 19.10 -4.50 7.52
CA ILE A 404 17.64 -4.38 7.69
C ILE A 404 16.99 -5.72 7.35
N ASP A 405 15.72 -5.86 7.70
CA ASP A 405 14.94 -7.05 7.31
C ASP A 405 14.75 -7.10 5.78
N ILE A 406 14.74 -8.31 5.22
CA ILE A 406 14.60 -8.51 3.77
C ILE A 406 13.25 -8.01 3.24
N ASP A 407 12.20 -8.03 4.08
CA ASP A 407 10.91 -7.49 3.71
C ASP A 407 10.93 -5.97 3.55
N SER A 408 11.80 -5.26 4.26
CA SER A 408 11.99 -3.81 4.07
C SER A 408 12.53 -3.50 2.67
N PHE A 409 13.48 -4.29 2.17
CA PHE A 409 13.92 -4.15 0.77
C PHE A 409 12.78 -4.44 -0.22
N ASN A 410 11.98 -5.48 0.04
CA ASN A 410 10.90 -5.90 -0.84
C ASN A 410 9.72 -4.91 -0.88
N THR A 411 9.36 -4.32 0.25
CA THR A 411 8.10 -3.57 0.39
C THR A 411 8.28 -2.06 0.47
N GLN A 412 9.44 -1.56 0.94
CA GLN A 412 9.60 -0.14 1.27
C GLN A 412 10.49 0.63 0.29
N THR A 413 11.54 0.01 -0.28
CA THR A 413 12.53 0.73 -1.09
C THR A 413 11.91 1.44 -2.29
N GLN A 414 11.02 0.77 -3.03
CA GLN A 414 10.37 1.35 -4.21
C GLN A 414 9.45 2.52 -3.83
N GLY A 415 8.67 2.38 -2.77
CA GLY A 415 7.77 3.44 -2.28
C GLY A 415 8.54 4.65 -1.79
N ARG A 416 9.61 4.44 -1.01
CA ARG A 416 10.48 5.52 -0.53
C ARG A 416 11.17 6.25 -1.67
N MET A 417 11.74 5.51 -2.62
CA MET A 417 12.36 6.14 -3.79
C MET A 417 11.34 6.93 -4.61
N ALA A 418 10.15 6.39 -4.86
CA ALA A 418 9.08 7.11 -5.56
C ALA A 418 8.67 8.40 -4.83
N SER A 419 8.52 8.35 -3.49
CA SER A 419 8.13 9.50 -2.68
C SER A 419 9.20 10.60 -2.61
N ILE A 420 10.47 10.24 -2.84
CA ILE A 420 11.58 11.20 -2.93
C ILE A 420 11.67 11.78 -4.35
N LEU A 421 11.61 10.92 -5.37
CA LEU A 421 11.80 11.35 -6.76
C LEU A 421 10.61 12.14 -7.33
N ILE A 422 9.43 12.02 -6.74
CA ILE A 422 8.28 12.84 -7.12
C ILE A 422 8.46 14.32 -6.72
N MET A 423 9.31 14.62 -5.73
CA MET A 423 9.60 15.98 -5.29
C MET A 423 10.32 16.78 -6.38
N GLU A 424 10.20 18.11 -6.33
CA GLU A 424 11.04 18.99 -7.11
C GLU A 424 12.51 18.95 -6.64
N ASP A 425 13.46 19.39 -7.48
CA ASP A 425 14.91 19.35 -7.22
C ASP A 425 15.30 20.43 -6.19
N THR A 426 14.87 20.25 -4.96
CA THR A 426 15.04 21.17 -3.81
C THR A 426 16.11 20.67 -2.83
N PRO A 427 16.61 21.53 -1.92
CA PRO A 427 17.44 21.11 -0.81
C PRO A 427 16.83 19.99 0.05
N GLU A 428 15.51 19.96 0.18
CA GLU A 428 14.80 18.90 0.92
C GLU A 428 14.91 17.55 0.19
N LYS A 429 14.69 17.52 -1.13
CA LYS A 429 14.90 16.29 -1.93
C LYS A 429 16.34 15.78 -1.81
N LEU A 430 17.33 16.67 -1.86
CA LEU A 430 18.74 16.33 -1.66
C LEU A 430 18.99 15.69 -0.29
N GLN A 431 18.41 16.27 0.76
CA GLN A 431 18.49 15.77 2.13
C GLN A 431 17.87 14.35 2.24
N TYR A 432 16.70 14.13 1.65
CA TYR A 432 16.06 12.82 1.59
C TYR A 432 16.91 11.80 0.83
N LEU A 433 17.47 12.15 -0.32
CA LEU A 433 18.33 11.24 -1.10
C LEU A 433 19.58 10.84 -0.33
N ARG A 434 20.24 11.78 0.36
CA ARG A 434 21.39 11.50 1.21
C ARG A 434 21.02 10.61 2.41
N SER A 435 19.89 10.88 3.04
CA SER A 435 19.37 10.07 4.14
C SER A 435 19.00 8.66 3.68
N PHE A 436 18.33 8.54 2.54
CA PHE A 436 17.99 7.25 1.93
C PHE A 436 19.23 6.46 1.51
N SER A 437 20.21 7.10 0.87
CA SER A 437 21.49 6.47 0.51
C SER A 437 22.18 5.90 1.73
N ARG A 438 22.29 6.67 2.81
CA ARG A 438 22.87 6.23 4.09
C ARG A 438 22.07 5.07 4.71
N TRP A 439 20.75 5.15 4.73
CA TRP A 439 19.89 4.08 5.23
C TRP A 439 20.08 2.79 4.42
N LEU A 440 20.11 2.88 3.10
CA LEU A 440 20.35 1.77 2.19
C LEU A 440 21.76 1.17 2.38
N ASP A 441 22.76 2.01 2.50
CA ASP A 441 24.16 1.60 2.71
C ASP A 441 24.28 0.75 3.98
N TYR A 442 23.79 1.21 5.11
CA TYR A 442 23.77 0.44 6.36
C TYR A 442 22.92 -0.82 6.23
N GLY A 443 21.79 -0.75 5.55
CA GLY A 443 20.91 -1.89 5.29
C GLY A 443 21.59 -3.01 4.50
N CYS A 444 22.45 -2.65 3.55
CA CYS A 444 23.20 -3.60 2.70
C CYS A 444 24.51 -4.11 3.31
N ARG A 445 25.01 -3.51 4.41
CA ARG A 445 26.24 -4.00 5.09
C ARG A 445 26.01 -5.33 5.80
N PRO A 446 27.08 -6.11 6.04
CA PRO A 446 26.96 -7.38 6.76
C PRO A 446 26.40 -7.19 8.17
N ALA A 447 25.28 -7.84 8.46
CA ALA A 447 24.62 -7.79 9.77
C ALA A 447 25.18 -8.85 10.73
N GLN A 448 25.25 -8.50 12.01
CA GLN A 448 25.68 -9.40 13.08
C GLN A 448 24.50 -10.25 13.59
N GLY A 449 24.83 -11.42 14.17
CA GLY A 449 23.85 -12.30 14.82
C GLY A 449 22.74 -12.79 13.88
N LEU A 450 21.53 -12.90 14.42
CA LEU A 450 20.36 -13.43 13.69
C LEU A 450 19.50 -12.35 13.06
N SER A 451 19.75 -11.08 13.37
CA SER A 451 19.02 -9.95 12.81
C SER A 451 19.65 -9.45 11.51
N GLY A 452 18.86 -8.76 10.68
CA GLY A 452 19.30 -8.24 9.39
C GLY A 452 19.54 -9.34 8.35
N SER A 453 19.44 -8.97 7.09
CA SER A 453 19.33 -9.93 6.00
C SER A 453 20.68 -10.48 5.53
N PHE A 454 21.62 -9.62 5.21
CA PHE A 454 22.86 -10.02 4.55
C PHE A 454 23.96 -10.34 5.56
N LYS A 455 24.68 -11.44 5.33
CA LYS A 455 25.78 -11.90 6.19
C LYS A 455 27.12 -11.84 5.46
N LYS A 456 28.19 -11.79 6.25
CA LYS A 456 29.56 -11.70 5.73
C LYS A 456 29.94 -12.88 4.82
N ASP A 457 29.40 -14.06 5.11
CA ASP A 457 29.62 -15.30 4.37
C ASP A 457 28.72 -15.47 3.15
N GLY A 458 27.90 -14.48 2.82
CA GLY A 458 26.94 -14.53 1.72
C GLY A 458 25.61 -15.21 2.07
N ALA A 459 25.39 -15.62 3.32
CA ALA A 459 24.08 -16.09 3.75
C ALA A 459 23.05 -14.95 3.74
N CYS A 460 21.78 -15.27 3.46
CA CYS A 460 20.69 -14.32 3.47
C CYS A 460 19.59 -14.76 4.43
N PHE A 461 19.43 -13.99 5.51
CA PHE A 461 18.55 -14.34 6.61
C PHE A 461 17.16 -13.69 6.45
N HIS A 462 16.16 -14.45 6.87
CA HIS A 462 14.82 -13.99 7.16
C HIS A 462 14.24 -14.85 8.30
N HIS A 463 13.39 -14.29 9.14
CA HIS A 463 12.85 -14.98 10.33
C HIS A 463 13.95 -15.58 11.22
N ARG A 464 15.09 -14.88 11.38
CA ARG A 464 16.25 -15.31 12.18
C ARG A 464 16.92 -16.60 11.68
N ASN A 465 16.77 -16.93 10.40
CA ASN A 465 17.31 -18.13 9.79
C ASN A 465 17.86 -17.84 8.39
N ASN A 466 18.82 -18.66 7.92
CA ASN A 466 19.25 -18.62 6.53
C ASN A 466 18.09 -19.10 5.64
N TYR A 467 17.51 -18.18 4.88
CA TYR A 467 16.31 -18.45 4.08
C TYR A 467 16.42 -17.79 2.69
N PRO A 468 17.43 -18.21 1.87
CA PRO A 468 17.71 -17.55 0.60
C PRO A 468 16.54 -17.63 -0.40
N ALA A 469 15.81 -18.73 -0.45
CA ALA A 469 14.67 -18.87 -1.38
C ALA A 469 13.53 -17.86 -1.11
N TYR A 470 13.35 -17.43 0.14
CA TYR A 470 12.43 -16.35 0.47
C TYR A 470 13.05 -14.97 0.14
N ALA A 471 14.31 -14.82 0.47
CA ALA A 471 15.03 -13.56 0.40
C ALA A 471 15.21 -13.04 -1.04
N VAL A 472 15.13 -13.92 -2.06
CA VAL A 472 15.30 -13.54 -3.46
C VAL A 472 14.36 -12.40 -3.90
N GLY A 473 13.14 -12.34 -3.36
CA GLY A 473 12.21 -11.25 -3.62
C GLY A 473 12.66 -9.88 -3.07
N GLY A 474 13.33 -9.88 -1.92
CA GLY A 474 13.85 -8.65 -1.31
C GLY A 474 15.14 -8.16 -1.98
N LEU A 475 15.90 -9.06 -2.59
CA LEU A 475 17.08 -8.69 -3.38
C LEU A 475 16.74 -7.77 -4.56
N ASP A 476 15.54 -7.84 -5.11
CA ASP A 476 15.08 -6.87 -6.12
C ASP A 476 15.20 -5.43 -5.60
N GLY A 477 14.73 -5.18 -4.38
CA GLY A 477 14.85 -3.86 -3.76
C GLY A 477 16.30 -3.42 -3.58
N ALA A 478 17.17 -4.31 -3.06
CA ALA A 478 18.58 -3.98 -2.84
C ALA A 478 19.32 -3.72 -4.17
N THR A 479 19.22 -4.63 -5.14
CA THR A 479 19.95 -4.54 -6.43
C THR A 479 19.49 -3.34 -7.24
N ASN A 480 18.19 -3.10 -7.30
CA ASN A 480 17.62 -1.97 -8.02
C ASN A 480 18.08 -0.64 -7.44
N MET A 481 18.08 -0.49 -6.11
CA MET A 481 18.52 0.75 -5.47
C MET A 481 20.03 0.97 -5.62
N ILE A 482 20.87 -0.08 -5.52
CA ILE A 482 22.30 0.01 -5.81
C ILE A 482 22.53 0.50 -7.25
N TYR A 483 21.82 -0.06 -8.23
CA TYR A 483 21.91 0.37 -9.62
C TYR A 483 21.47 1.83 -9.82
N LEU A 484 20.33 2.21 -9.24
CA LEU A 484 19.81 3.58 -9.39
C LEU A 484 20.81 4.62 -8.93
N LEU A 485 21.47 4.36 -7.79
CA LEU A 485 22.39 5.29 -7.16
C LEU A 485 23.85 5.16 -7.67
N SER A 486 24.18 4.12 -8.45
CA SER A 486 25.54 3.89 -8.94
C SER A 486 26.03 5.07 -9.82
N GLY A 487 27.32 5.42 -9.67
CA GLY A 487 27.95 6.51 -10.41
C GLY A 487 27.48 7.92 -10.02
N THR A 488 26.85 8.08 -8.87
CA THR A 488 26.43 9.37 -8.29
C THR A 488 27.06 9.56 -6.91
N GLU A 489 26.93 10.76 -6.31
CA GLU A 489 27.32 10.99 -4.92
C GLU A 489 26.51 10.14 -3.92
N PHE A 490 25.31 9.68 -4.33
CA PHE A 490 24.38 8.89 -3.51
C PHE A 490 24.67 7.38 -3.54
N LYS A 491 25.71 6.93 -4.22
CA LYS A 491 26.08 5.51 -4.27
C LYS A 491 26.35 4.93 -2.88
N VAL A 492 26.00 3.67 -2.68
CA VAL A 492 26.37 2.95 -1.45
C VAL A 492 27.87 2.68 -1.40
N SER A 493 28.40 2.40 -0.22
CA SER A 493 29.81 2.07 -0.02
C SER A 493 30.21 0.77 -0.73
N GLU A 494 31.51 0.61 -0.99
CA GLU A 494 32.09 -0.61 -1.53
C GLU A 494 31.73 -1.83 -0.68
N LEU A 495 31.71 -1.70 0.64
CA LEU A 495 31.34 -2.76 1.58
C LEU A 495 29.88 -3.20 1.36
N ALA A 496 28.95 -2.27 1.26
CA ALA A 496 27.53 -2.56 1.05
C ALA A 496 27.28 -3.23 -0.31
N HIS A 497 27.86 -2.68 -1.37
CA HIS A 497 27.76 -3.23 -2.73
C HIS A 497 28.36 -4.64 -2.81
N SER A 498 29.60 -4.83 -2.30
CA SER A 498 30.28 -6.14 -2.27
C SER A 498 29.47 -7.19 -1.49
N THR A 499 28.82 -6.79 -0.41
CA THR A 499 27.99 -7.69 0.40
C THR A 499 26.82 -8.23 -0.42
N VAL A 500 26.07 -7.36 -1.12
CA VAL A 500 24.94 -7.80 -1.95
C VAL A 500 25.40 -8.65 -3.14
N LYS A 501 26.52 -8.26 -3.80
CA LYS A 501 27.17 -9.09 -4.83
C LYS A 501 27.50 -10.49 -4.30
N ASN A 502 28.14 -10.58 -3.14
CA ASN A 502 28.53 -11.86 -2.53
C ASN A 502 27.30 -12.74 -2.21
N VAL A 503 26.23 -12.14 -1.67
CA VAL A 503 24.97 -12.86 -1.41
C VAL A 503 24.41 -13.48 -2.69
N LEU A 504 24.32 -12.71 -3.78
CA LEU A 504 23.83 -13.20 -5.06
C LEU A 504 24.70 -14.32 -5.63
N LEU A 505 26.00 -14.18 -5.59
CA LEU A 505 26.92 -15.22 -6.06
C LEU A 505 26.83 -16.49 -5.21
N THR A 506 26.70 -16.34 -3.88
CA THR A 506 26.53 -17.46 -2.94
C THR A 506 25.21 -18.20 -3.17
N MET A 507 24.13 -17.48 -3.43
CA MET A 507 22.82 -18.10 -3.71
C MET A 507 22.85 -19.10 -4.88
N ARG A 508 23.71 -18.87 -5.86
CA ARG A 508 23.85 -19.80 -7.00
C ARG A 508 24.38 -21.17 -6.59
N PHE A 509 25.20 -21.25 -5.54
CA PHE A 509 25.70 -22.53 -5.04
C PHE A 509 24.61 -23.40 -4.40
N TYR A 510 23.51 -22.77 -3.94
CA TYR A 510 22.39 -23.48 -3.33
C TYR A 510 21.38 -23.99 -4.37
N CYS A 511 21.51 -23.57 -5.62
CA CYS A 511 20.54 -23.87 -6.67
C CYS A 511 21.06 -24.88 -7.68
N ASN A 512 20.15 -25.76 -8.15
CA ASN A 512 20.34 -26.47 -9.41
C ASN A 512 19.88 -25.55 -10.53
N LEU A 513 20.83 -24.94 -11.23
CA LEU A 513 20.58 -23.82 -12.14
C LEU A 513 19.88 -22.67 -11.42
N LYS A 514 18.56 -22.49 -11.59
CA LYS A 514 17.73 -21.49 -10.92
C LYS A 514 16.92 -22.03 -9.76
N GLN A 515 16.74 -23.35 -9.68
CA GLN A 515 15.82 -23.98 -8.74
C GLN A 515 16.46 -24.21 -7.38
N TRP A 516 15.75 -23.81 -6.33
CA TRP A 516 16.12 -24.06 -4.95
C TRP A 516 15.93 -25.52 -4.57
N SER A 517 16.85 -26.07 -3.79
CA SER A 517 16.60 -27.32 -3.08
C SER A 517 15.46 -27.14 -2.07
N LEU A 518 14.70 -28.20 -1.81
CA LEU A 518 13.60 -28.16 -0.84
C LEU A 518 14.09 -27.76 0.57
N SER A 519 15.30 -28.17 0.96
CA SER A 519 15.91 -27.82 2.24
C SER A 519 16.15 -26.32 2.41
N MET A 520 16.30 -25.56 1.33
CA MET A 520 16.51 -24.11 1.35
C MET A 520 15.21 -23.31 1.15
N SER A 521 14.09 -24.00 0.95
CA SER A 521 12.78 -23.39 0.70
C SER A 521 12.00 -23.06 1.99
N GLY A 522 12.56 -23.34 3.17
CA GLY A 522 12.00 -23.01 4.48
C GLY A 522 10.62 -23.63 4.68
N ARG A 523 9.60 -22.81 4.92
CA ARG A 523 8.21 -23.23 5.14
C ARG A 523 7.42 -23.63 3.88
N HIS A 524 8.09 -23.72 2.76
CA HIS A 524 7.47 -24.10 1.47
C HIS A 524 7.94 -25.50 1.04
N PRO A 525 7.27 -26.57 1.48
CA PRO A 525 7.73 -27.95 1.26
C PRO A 525 7.77 -28.35 -0.22
N ASN A 526 7.00 -27.66 -1.06
CA ASN A 526 6.95 -27.90 -2.51
C ASN A 526 7.91 -26.98 -3.30
N GLY A 527 8.84 -26.31 -2.62
CA GLY A 527 9.74 -25.34 -3.21
C GLY A 527 9.18 -23.92 -3.17
N LYS A 528 10.06 -22.94 -3.35
CA LYS A 528 9.72 -21.52 -3.38
C LYS A 528 10.51 -20.80 -4.46
N GLY A 529 9.84 -20.55 -5.58
CA GLY A 529 10.38 -19.71 -6.65
C GLY A 529 11.70 -20.21 -7.25
N GLU A 530 12.36 -19.34 -7.97
CA GLU A 530 13.63 -19.55 -8.63
C GLU A 530 14.54 -18.33 -8.39
N LEU A 531 15.82 -18.45 -8.71
CA LEU A 531 16.70 -17.29 -8.87
C LEU A 531 16.14 -16.37 -9.95
N ILE A 532 16.29 -15.07 -9.76
CA ILE A 532 15.79 -14.04 -10.65
C ILE A 532 16.96 -13.46 -11.46
N PRO A 533 17.17 -13.86 -12.74
CA PRO A 533 18.35 -13.47 -13.52
C PRO A 533 18.53 -11.97 -13.62
N ILE A 534 17.45 -11.17 -13.74
CA ILE A 534 17.54 -9.71 -13.85
C ILE A 534 18.27 -9.05 -12.68
N GLN A 535 18.28 -9.64 -11.49
CA GLN A 535 19.04 -9.11 -10.35
C GLN A 535 20.55 -9.12 -10.62
N TYR A 536 21.03 -10.15 -11.30
CA TYR A 536 22.44 -10.27 -11.71
C TYR A 536 22.77 -9.27 -12.83
N ALA A 537 21.91 -9.12 -13.83
CA ALA A 537 22.06 -8.11 -14.87
C ALA A 537 22.07 -6.68 -14.28
N THR A 538 21.18 -6.41 -13.35
CA THR A 538 21.09 -5.12 -12.66
C THR A 538 22.38 -4.79 -11.92
N MET A 539 22.93 -5.76 -11.18
CA MET A 539 24.22 -5.58 -10.50
C MET A 539 25.39 -5.48 -11.49
N ALA A 540 25.34 -6.19 -12.62
CA ALA A 540 26.37 -6.06 -13.64
C ALA A 540 26.45 -4.64 -14.19
N ILE A 541 25.34 -4.01 -14.51
CA ILE A 541 25.28 -2.63 -15.02
C ILE A 541 25.43 -1.55 -13.94
N ALA A 542 25.33 -1.93 -12.66
CA ALA A 542 25.67 -1.04 -11.56
C ALA A 542 27.19 -0.79 -11.44
N GLY A 543 28.00 -1.64 -12.07
CA GLY A 543 29.44 -1.57 -12.05
C GLY A 543 30.09 -2.36 -10.92
N THR A 544 31.43 -2.29 -10.83
CA THR A 544 32.16 -2.95 -9.74
C THR A 544 31.98 -2.23 -8.40
N PRO A 545 32.05 -2.95 -7.25
CA PRO A 545 31.89 -2.34 -5.93
C PRO A 545 32.84 -1.17 -5.64
N ASP A 546 34.10 -1.25 -6.14
CA ASP A 546 35.10 -0.17 -6.01
C ASP A 546 34.85 1.01 -6.97
N GLY A 547 33.87 0.88 -7.88
CA GLY A 547 33.51 1.89 -8.85
C GLY A 547 34.49 2.10 -10.02
N LYS A 548 35.50 1.23 -10.16
CA LYS A 548 36.52 1.38 -11.22
C LYS A 548 36.04 0.92 -12.59
N GLN A 549 35.14 -0.06 -12.65
CA GLN A 549 34.56 -0.56 -13.89
C GLN A 549 33.07 -0.19 -13.99
N LYS A 550 32.65 0.19 -15.19
CA LYS A 550 31.25 0.56 -15.45
C LYS A 550 30.30 -0.64 -15.37
N TYR A 551 30.82 -1.85 -15.52
CA TYR A 551 30.06 -3.09 -15.36
C TYR A 551 30.91 -4.15 -14.67
N ASP A 552 30.22 -5.01 -13.93
CA ASP A 552 30.82 -6.11 -13.17
C ASP A 552 30.77 -7.39 -14.00
N ALA A 553 31.96 -7.86 -14.42
CA ALA A 553 32.10 -9.04 -15.27
C ALA A 553 31.63 -10.34 -14.61
N ASP A 554 31.79 -10.47 -13.27
CA ASP A 554 31.35 -11.68 -12.55
C ASP A 554 29.82 -11.76 -12.55
N MET A 555 29.16 -10.62 -12.34
CA MET A 555 27.69 -10.53 -12.34
C MET A 555 27.14 -10.73 -13.75
N ALA A 556 27.81 -10.21 -14.78
CA ALA A 556 27.47 -10.43 -16.18
C ALA A 556 27.59 -11.92 -16.56
N ALA A 557 28.70 -12.56 -16.19
CA ALA A 557 28.90 -13.99 -16.41
C ALA A 557 27.84 -14.85 -15.68
N ALA A 558 27.46 -14.44 -14.47
CA ALA A 558 26.40 -15.11 -13.72
C ALA A 558 25.04 -14.98 -14.41
N TYR A 559 24.70 -13.80 -14.89
CA TYR A 559 23.47 -13.56 -15.68
C TYR A 559 23.43 -14.46 -16.92
N LEU A 560 24.49 -14.48 -17.74
CA LEU A 560 24.58 -15.31 -18.94
C LEU A 560 24.37 -16.80 -18.64
N ARG A 561 25.03 -17.31 -17.58
CA ARG A 561 24.88 -18.73 -17.19
C ARG A 561 23.45 -19.06 -16.74
N LEU A 562 22.79 -18.15 -16.04
CA LEU A 562 21.41 -18.36 -15.59
C LEU A 562 20.40 -18.30 -16.74
N THR A 563 20.68 -17.55 -17.77
CA THR A 563 19.76 -17.34 -18.92
C THR A 563 20.02 -18.32 -20.07
N ALA A 564 21.23 -18.83 -20.24
CA ALA A 564 21.58 -19.81 -21.26
C ALA A 564 20.71 -21.08 -21.25
N TYR A 565 20.21 -21.45 -20.06
CA TYR A 565 19.37 -22.64 -19.88
C TYR A 565 17.87 -22.37 -19.85
N SER A 566 17.45 -21.12 -20.01
CA SER A 566 16.01 -20.80 -19.98
C SER A 566 15.27 -21.14 -21.28
N ASN A 567 16.00 -21.39 -22.37
CA ASN A 567 15.46 -21.67 -23.72
C ASN A 567 15.63 -23.14 -24.14
N THR A 568 15.85 -24.07 -23.22
CA THR A 568 16.13 -25.49 -23.50
C THR A 568 14.95 -26.29 -24.03
N SER A 569 13.82 -25.70 -24.33
CA SER A 569 12.72 -26.39 -25.03
C SER A 569 12.91 -26.48 -26.54
N ASP A 570 13.93 -25.85 -27.11
CA ASP A 570 14.17 -25.85 -28.55
C ASP A 570 15.41 -26.65 -28.93
N LYS A 571 15.31 -27.36 -30.04
CA LYS A 571 16.29 -28.31 -30.55
C LYS A 571 17.52 -27.64 -31.15
N ASP A 572 17.53 -26.34 -31.23
CA ASP A 572 18.61 -25.53 -31.80
C ASP A 572 19.50 -24.96 -30.70
N ALA A 573 20.75 -24.65 -31.05
CA ALA A 573 21.78 -24.17 -30.15
C ALA A 573 21.26 -23.13 -29.13
N PRO A 574 21.71 -23.19 -27.88
CA PRO A 574 21.24 -22.27 -26.84
C PRO A 574 21.42 -20.83 -27.28
N ASP A 575 20.32 -20.08 -27.31
CA ASP A 575 20.38 -18.62 -27.46
C ASP A 575 20.94 -18.05 -26.17
N TYR A 576 22.22 -17.73 -26.17
CA TYR A 576 22.92 -17.16 -25.01
C TYR A 576 22.42 -15.76 -24.63
N LEU A 577 21.68 -15.11 -25.51
CA LEU A 577 21.08 -13.80 -25.32
C LEU A 577 19.55 -13.92 -25.39
N PRO A 578 18.88 -14.20 -24.25
CA PRO A 578 17.43 -14.33 -24.23
C PRO A 578 16.77 -13.03 -24.71
N LYS A 579 15.53 -13.12 -25.20
CA LYS A 579 14.74 -11.93 -25.51
C LYS A 579 14.62 -11.09 -24.26
N ALA A 580 15.28 -9.95 -24.26
CA ALA A 580 15.22 -9.01 -23.15
C ALA A 580 13.81 -8.45 -23.04
N SER A 581 13.24 -8.48 -21.85
CA SER A 581 11.87 -8.04 -21.55
C SER A 581 11.82 -6.74 -20.73
N THR A 582 12.94 -6.36 -20.12
CA THR A 582 13.06 -5.15 -19.31
C THR A 582 14.10 -4.20 -19.88
N ARG A 583 14.06 -2.93 -19.46
CA ARG A 583 15.08 -1.93 -19.85
C ARG A 583 16.48 -2.30 -19.35
N GLN A 584 16.60 -2.90 -18.17
CA GLN A 584 17.87 -3.36 -17.62
C GLN A 584 18.44 -4.52 -18.45
N GLU A 585 17.58 -5.49 -18.81
CA GLU A 585 17.98 -6.62 -19.66
C GLU A 585 18.39 -6.15 -21.05
N LEU A 586 17.66 -5.19 -21.66
CA LEU A 586 18.03 -4.58 -22.92
C LEU A 586 19.41 -3.93 -22.85
N LYS A 587 19.66 -3.14 -21.81
CA LYS A 587 20.95 -2.47 -21.60
C LYS A 587 22.06 -3.50 -21.36
N MET A 588 21.79 -4.56 -20.60
CA MET A 588 22.75 -5.64 -20.40
C MET A 588 23.05 -6.36 -21.70
N LYS A 589 22.05 -6.62 -22.54
CA LYS A 589 22.22 -7.20 -23.86
C LYS A 589 23.11 -6.32 -24.76
N GLU A 590 22.85 -5.01 -24.81
CA GLU A 590 23.68 -4.04 -25.55
C GLU A 590 25.15 -4.08 -25.10
N LEU A 591 25.37 -4.16 -23.76
CA LEU A 591 26.74 -4.25 -23.22
C LEU A 591 27.44 -5.56 -23.55
N LEU A 592 26.72 -6.66 -23.71
CA LEU A 592 27.28 -7.97 -24.03
C LEU A 592 27.52 -8.13 -25.53
N GLU A 593 26.76 -7.44 -26.38
CA GLU A 593 26.95 -7.40 -27.85
C GLU A 593 28.11 -6.49 -28.26
N ALA A 594 28.44 -5.46 -27.47
CA ALA A 594 29.55 -4.55 -27.66
C ALA A 594 30.90 -5.13 -27.19
#